data_c97fa1c1a6eed2e3c9a732b3f1910cba
#
_entry.id   c97fa1c1a6eed2e3c9a732b3f1910cba
#
_cell.length_a   1.000
_cell.length_b   1.000
_cell.length_c   1.000
_cell.angle_alpha   90.00
_cell.angle_beta   90.00
_cell.angle_gamma   90.00
#
_symmetry.space_group_name_H-M   'P 1'
#
loop_
_entity.id
_entity.type
_entity.pdbx_description
1 polymer ?
#
loop_
_entity_poly.entity_id
_entity_poly.type
_entity_poly.pdbx_seq_one_letter_code
_entity_poly.pdbx_strand_id
1 'polypeptide(L)'
;MSKRKKTVLIIRSAVLAILLTVGIVLGILWFPVKGEKNNEIWLSSDTYRLEDTVVLQKEPGKDFKILNLTDIQYSDILDFAQRGYTRKTVTALIEQEKPDLITLTGDQVWMVFQKQSQKELVKFIDSFGIPWAPVFGNHDGEGNADKEWLADRFLEAEHCLFKKGPNNIGGVGNYIINIMEGDKIVQSLIMMDSGASRDYSAITEEQKMYSKAIDPDTQEYILNDDGSVKIDVFGKNYDFISENQIAWYKWAIKGTAEVNGGETSESIAFFHIALPEFYLAYIQWKDSGYDSEMGFGEKREAVCCPSVNSGMFAAIKELGSTKNVVVGHDHVNNYSVLYEGVRLTYGMKTGDRCYADDDMNGGTVLTVTDNGVTTEHKYIKL
;
A
#
# COMPACT_ATOMS: atom_id res chain seq x y z
N MET A 1 -22.50 -49.40 37.52
CA MET A 1 -22.66 -47.93 37.35
C MET A 1 -24.12 -47.65 36.97
N SER A 2 -24.82 -46.78 37.67
CA SER A 2 -26.23 -46.46 37.37
C SER A 2 -26.37 -45.81 36.01
N LYS A 3 -27.54 -45.94 35.31
CA LYS A 3 -27.81 -45.29 34.03
C LYS A 3 -27.44 -43.80 34.08
N ARG A 4 -27.78 -43.08 35.15
CA ARG A 4 -27.49 -41.68 35.38
C ARG A 4 -25.98 -41.39 35.41
N LYS A 5 -25.16 -42.23 36.02
CA LYS A 5 -23.69 -42.07 36.03
C LYS A 5 -23.08 -42.30 34.64
N LYS A 6 -23.62 -43.25 33.84
CA LYS A 6 -23.17 -43.48 32.46
C LYS A 6 -23.49 -42.27 31.57
N THR A 7 -24.71 -41.73 31.66
CA THR A 7 -25.11 -40.53 30.89
C THR A 7 -24.24 -39.32 31.23
N VAL A 8 -23.99 -39.06 32.55
CA VAL A 8 -23.10 -37.96 32.96
C VAL A 8 -21.67 -38.15 32.44
N LEU A 9 -21.15 -39.37 32.44
CA LEU A 9 -19.81 -39.65 31.90
C LEU A 9 -19.73 -39.39 30.39
N ILE A 10 -20.76 -39.83 29.64
CA ILE A 10 -20.83 -39.62 28.20
C ILE A 10 -20.88 -38.12 27.89
N ILE A 11 -21.73 -37.34 28.61
CA ILE A 11 -21.82 -35.89 28.40
C ILE A 11 -20.47 -35.21 28.71
N ARG A 12 -19.81 -35.55 29.81
CA ARG A 12 -18.49 -35.01 30.15
C ARG A 12 -17.42 -35.32 29.10
N SER A 13 -17.41 -36.54 28.60
CA SER A 13 -16.47 -36.95 27.53
C SER A 13 -16.75 -36.20 26.24
N ALA A 14 -18.02 -36.02 25.86
CA ALA A 14 -18.41 -35.24 24.69
C ALA A 14 -18.02 -33.75 24.80
N VAL A 15 -18.27 -33.13 25.97
CA VAL A 15 -17.85 -31.76 26.24
C VAL A 15 -16.33 -31.63 26.19
N LEU A 16 -15.61 -32.55 26.80
CA LEU A 16 -14.14 -32.53 26.74
C LEU A 16 -13.61 -32.68 25.30
N ALA A 17 -14.20 -33.59 24.53
CA ALA A 17 -13.85 -33.77 23.12
C ALA A 17 -14.10 -32.47 22.30
N ILE A 18 -15.24 -31.82 22.51
CA ILE A 18 -15.55 -30.52 21.87
C ILE A 18 -14.52 -29.45 22.27
N LEU A 19 -14.22 -29.34 23.57
CA LEU A 19 -13.24 -28.33 24.04
C LEU A 19 -11.83 -28.62 23.47
N LEU A 20 -11.42 -29.88 23.38
CA LEU A 20 -10.16 -30.26 22.77
C LEU A 20 -10.15 -29.96 21.29
N THR A 21 -11.22 -30.28 20.58
CA THR A 21 -11.34 -29.95 19.14
C THR A 21 -11.29 -28.44 18.91
N VAL A 22 -12.02 -27.66 19.69
CA VAL A 22 -11.99 -26.19 19.63
C VAL A 22 -10.59 -25.65 19.94
N GLY A 23 -9.94 -26.20 20.98
CA GLY A 23 -8.56 -25.83 21.33
C GLY A 23 -7.55 -26.14 20.22
N ILE A 24 -7.68 -27.28 19.56
CA ILE A 24 -6.85 -27.69 18.42
C ILE A 24 -7.10 -26.74 17.24
N VAL A 25 -8.36 -26.47 16.90
CA VAL A 25 -8.73 -25.58 15.79
C VAL A 25 -8.21 -24.16 16.04
N LEU A 26 -8.42 -23.62 17.24
CA LEU A 26 -7.89 -22.31 17.62
C LEU A 26 -6.35 -22.31 17.60
N GLY A 27 -5.71 -23.39 18.05
CA GLY A 27 -4.26 -23.56 17.97
C GLY A 27 -3.78 -23.49 16.51
N ILE A 28 -4.38 -24.27 15.62
CA ILE A 28 -4.01 -24.28 14.18
C ILE A 28 -4.20 -22.89 13.55
N LEU A 29 -5.28 -22.19 13.89
CA LEU A 29 -5.54 -20.85 13.39
C LEU A 29 -4.54 -19.82 13.92
N TRP A 30 -4.03 -20.01 15.13
CA TRP A 30 -3.13 -19.07 15.81
C TRP A 30 -1.64 -19.39 15.65
N PHE A 31 -1.26 -20.61 15.26
CA PHE A 31 0.16 -20.97 15.11
C PHE A 31 0.82 -20.06 14.06
N PRO A 32 1.97 -19.43 14.41
CA PRO A 32 2.76 -18.67 13.46
C PRO A 32 3.26 -19.53 12.30
N VAL A 33 3.25 -18.97 11.12
CA VAL A 33 3.78 -19.58 9.90
C VAL A 33 4.76 -18.62 9.23
N LYS A 34 5.74 -19.19 8.54
CA LYS A 34 6.69 -18.44 7.72
C LYS A 34 6.66 -18.96 6.30
N GLY A 35 6.78 -18.04 5.36
CA GLY A 35 6.94 -18.38 3.96
C GLY A 35 8.40 -18.60 3.58
N GLU A 36 8.62 -19.06 2.37
CA GLU A 36 9.96 -19.21 1.81
C GLU A 36 10.44 -17.89 1.22
N LYS A 37 11.67 -17.50 1.58
CA LYS A 37 12.31 -16.35 0.96
C LYS A 37 12.60 -16.64 -0.50
N ASN A 38 12.43 -15.63 -1.33
CA ASN A 38 12.91 -15.69 -2.70
C ASN A 38 14.44 -15.79 -2.72
N ASN A 39 14.98 -16.53 -3.69
CA ASN A 39 16.43 -16.65 -3.91
C ASN A 39 16.93 -15.67 -4.98
N GLU A 40 16.06 -14.84 -5.53
CA GLU A 40 16.42 -13.83 -6.51
C GLU A 40 17.33 -12.77 -5.87
N ILE A 41 18.45 -12.52 -6.53
CA ILE A 41 19.44 -11.51 -6.15
C ILE A 41 19.55 -10.52 -7.29
N TRP A 42 19.44 -9.25 -6.99
CA TRP A 42 19.71 -8.17 -7.95
C TRP A 42 21.11 -7.62 -7.75
N LEU A 43 21.80 -7.39 -8.87
CA LEU A 43 23.07 -6.70 -8.94
C LEU A 43 22.92 -5.46 -9.82
N SER A 44 23.61 -4.38 -9.47
CA SER A 44 23.59 -3.14 -10.28
C SER A 44 24.15 -3.30 -11.70
N SER A 45 24.83 -4.40 -11.96
CA SER A 45 25.34 -4.80 -13.28
C SER A 45 24.35 -5.62 -14.10
N ASP A 46 23.20 -6.00 -13.53
CA ASP A 46 22.22 -6.82 -14.24
C ASP A 46 21.58 -6.01 -15.37
N THR A 47 21.39 -6.68 -16.50
CA THR A 47 20.68 -6.09 -17.64
C THR A 47 19.18 -6.14 -17.38
N TYR A 48 18.52 -5.00 -17.53
CA TYR A 48 17.06 -4.95 -17.50
C TYR A 48 16.49 -5.65 -18.74
N ARG A 49 15.50 -6.50 -18.54
CA ARG A 49 14.79 -7.18 -19.62
C ARG A 49 13.28 -7.05 -19.40
N LEU A 50 12.56 -6.76 -20.47
CA LEU A 50 11.11 -6.62 -20.40
C LEU A 50 10.42 -7.93 -19.99
N GLU A 51 10.96 -9.08 -20.44
CA GLU A 51 10.44 -10.41 -20.09
C GLU A 51 10.56 -10.77 -18.61
N ASP A 52 11.43 -10.11 -17.85
CA ASP A 52 11.56 -10.30 -16.41
C ASP A 52 10.52 -9.49 -15.61
N THR A 53 9.80 -8.60 -16.29
CA THR A 53 8.75 -7.75 -15.69
C THR A 53 7.34 -8.31 -15.93
N VAL A 54 6.34 -7.64 -15.41
CA VAL A 54 4.95 -7.87 -15.81
C VAL A 54 4.62 -6.91 -16.95
N VAL A 55 3.94 -7.41 -17.98
CA VAL A 55 3.53 -6.61 -19.13
C VAL A 55 2.00 -6.66 -19.25
N LEU A 56 1.38 -5.49 -19.31
CA LEU A 56 -0.02 -5.29 -19.63
C LEU A 56 -0.14 -4.54 -20.95
N GLN A 57 -1.20 -4.79 -21.71
CA GLN A 57 -1.48 -4.10 -22.96
C GLN A 57 -2.62 -3.11 -22.79
N LYS A 58 -2.39 -1.87 -23.14
CA LYS A 58 -3.40 -0.82 -23.32
C LYS A 58 -3.84 -0.82 -24.77
N GLU A 59 -5.14 -0.80 -25.02
CA GLU A 59 -5.66 -0.65 -26.36
C GLU A 59 -5.32 0.76 -26.91
N PRO A 60 -4.85 0.87 -28.16
CA PRO A 60 -4.51 2.16 -28.75
C PRO A 60 -5.67 3.16 -28.72
N GLY A 61 -5.40 4.37 -28.26
CA GLY A 61 -6.38 5.45 -28.16
C GLY A 61 -7.46 5.27 -27.09
N LYS A 62 -7.35 4.25 -26.24
CA LYS A 62 -8.21 4.11 -25.05
C LYS A 62 -7.41 4.42 -23.79
N ASP A 63 -8.08 5.04 -22.83
CA ASP A 63 -7.51 5.22 -21.50
C ASP A 63 -7.33 3.88 -20.78
N PHE A 64 -6.36 3.79 -19.87
CA PHE A 64 -6.14 2.62 -19.01
C PHE A 64 -6.41 3.02 -17.56
N LYS A 65 -7.40 2.40 -16.94
CA LYS A 65 -7.90 2.77 -15.63
C LYS A 65 -7.35 1.85 -14.54
N ILE A 66 -6.72 2.44 -13.52
CA ILE A 66 -6.21 1.75 -12.34
C ILE A 66 -7.07 2.15 -11.14
N LEU A 67 -7.68 1.18 -10.48
CA LEU A 67 -8.37 1.38 -9.19
C LEU A 67 -7.41 1.03 -8.06
N ASN A 68 -6.99 2.03 -7.29
CA ASN A 68 -6.20 1.82 -6.09
C ASN A 68 -7.10 1.68 -4.87
N LEU A 69 -6.92 0.59 -4.15
CA LEU A 69 -7.52 0.29 -2.86
C LEU A 69 -6.40 0.24 -1.81
N THR A 70 -6.63 0.79 -0.62
CA THR A 70 -5.62 0.77 0.43
C THR A 70 -6.27 0.57 1.80
N ASP A 71 -5.47 0.12 2.76
CA ASP A 71 -5.90 -0.02 4.15
C ASP A 71 -7.23 -0.76 4.28
N ILE A 72 -7.35 -1.84 3.49
CA ILE A 72 -8.54 -2.69 3.45
C ILE A 72 -8.74 -3.34 4.82
N GLN A 73 -7.64 -3.75 5.47
CA GLN A 73 -7.59 -4.37 6.80
C GLN A 73 -8.67 -5.46 6.95
N TYR A 74 -8.82 -6.26 5.90
CA TYR A 74 -9.85 -7.27 5.80
C TYR A 74 -9.74 -8.30 6.90
N SER A 75 -10.88 -8.68 7.44
CA SER A 75 -11.00 -9.81 8.35
C SER A 75 -12.29 -10.57 8.05
N ASP A 76 -12.16 -11.78 7.57
CA ASP A 76 -13.30 -12.61 7.15
C ASP A 76 -14.37 -12.73 8.26
N ILE A 77 -13.95 -13.06 9.49
CA ILE A 77 -14.86 -13.21 10.63
C ILE A 77 -15.54 -11.90 11.00
N LEU A 78 -14.79 -10.81 11.02
CA LEU A 78 -15.33 -9.51 11.43
C LEU A 78 -16.14 -8.84 10.31
N ASP A 79 -15.78 -9.03 9.06
CA ASP A 79 -16.57 -8.56 7.92
C ASP A 79 -17.96 -9.21 7.88
N PHE A 80 -18.02 -10.51 8.20
CA PHE A 80 -19.30 -11.19 8.38
C PHE A 80 -20.16 -10.54 9.50
N ALA A 81 -19.55 -10.20 10.64
CA ALA A 81 -20.23 -9.54 11.75
C ALA A 81 -20.73 -8.12 11.39
N GLN A 82 -20.02 -7.42 10.50
CA GLN A 82 -20.36 -6.09 9.98
C GLN A 82 -21.17 -6.14 8.66
N ARG A 83 -21.81 -7.26 8.37
CA ARG A 83 -22.68 -7.45 7.19
C ARG A 83 -21.96 -7.30 5.85
N GLY A 84 -20.67 -7.57 5.81
CA GLY A 84 -19.86 -7.56 4.59
C GLY A 84 -19.59 -6.14 4.06
N TYR A 85 -19.39 -5.16 4.94
CA TYR A 85 -19.13 -3.77 4.54
C TYR A 85 -17.97 -3.67 3.57
N THR A 86 -16.79 -4.19 3.93
CA THR A 86 -15.58 -4.12 3.11
C THR A 86 -15.79 -4.78 1.74
N ARG A 87 -16.40 -5.97 1.70
CA ARG A 87 -16.71 -6.64 0.43
C ARG A 87 -17.65 -5.83 -0.45
N LYS A 88 -18.69 -5.22 0.13
CA LYS A 88 -19.65 -4.36 -0.60
C LYS A 88 -18.98 -3.12 -1.16
N THR A 89 -18.13 -2.44 -0.35
CA THR A 89 -17.37 -1.27 -0.78
C THR A 89 -16.48 -1.61 -1.99
N VAL A 90 -15.67 -2.66 -1.88
CA VAL A 90 -14.79 -3.09 -2.98
C VAL A 90 -15.59 -3.48 -4.22
N THR A 91 -16.67 -4.26 -4.05
CA THR A 91 -17.53 -4.66 -5.17
C THR A 91 -18.14 -3.44 -5.86
N ALA A 92 -18.70 -2.51 -5.09
CA ALA A 92 -19.31 -1.30 -5.65
C ALA A 92 -18.30 -0.44 -6.42
N LEU A 93 -17.08 -0.27 -5.89
CA LEU A 93 -16.00 0.45 -6.59
C LEU A 93 -15.64 -0.21 -7.91
N ILE A 94 -15.45 -1.53 -7.92
CA ILE A 94 -15.09 -2.28 -9.12
C ILE A 94 -16.20 -2.23 -10.18
N GLU A 95 -17.45 -2.43 -9.77
CA GLU A 95 -18.60 -2.39 -10.68
C GLU A 95 -18.83 -0.99 -11.27
N GLN A 96 -18.63 0.06 -10.47
CA GLN A 96 -18.77 1.46 -10.88
C GLN A 96 -17.65 1.87 -11.83
N GLU A 97 -16.40 1.61 -11.46
CA GLU A 97 -15.22 2.13 -12.15
C GLU A 97 -14.77 1.24 -13.31
N LYS A 98 -15.02 -0.06 -13.25
CA LYS A 98 -14.62 -1.05 -14.29
C LYS A 98 -13.15 -0.91 -14.65
N PRO A 99 -12.24 -1.06 -13.68
CA PRO A 99 -10.83 -0.83 -13.90
C PRO A 99 -10.20 -1.92 -14.78
N ASP A 100 -9.12 -1.56 -15.48
CA ASP A 100 -8.26 -2.49 -16.21
C ASP A 100 -7.25 -3.17 -15.28
N LEU A 101 -6.94 -2.52 -14.14
CA LEU A 101 -6.02 -3.00 -13.10
C LEU A 101 -6.51 -2.55 -11.73
N ILE A 102 -6.37 -3.42 -10.73
CA ILE A 102 -6.57 -3.08 -9.33
C ILE A 102 -5.20 -3.06 -8.65
N THR A 103 -4.85 -2.00 -7.93
CA THR A 103 -3.66 -1.95 -7.06
C THR A 103 -4.08 -1.95 -5.59
N LEU A 104 -3.32 -2.66 -4.75
CA LEU A 104 -3.52 -2.66 -3.30
C LEU A 104 -2.27 -2.04 -2.64
N THR A 105 -2.43 -0.89 -2.00
CA THR A 105 -1.28 -0.16 -1.42
C THR A 105 -1.11 -0.41 0.07
N GLY A 106 -1.09 -1.69 0.46
CA GLY A 106 -0.72 -2.12 1.81
C GLY A 106 -1.86 -2.24 2.80
N ASP A 107 -1.54 -2.81 3.95
CA ASP A 107 -2.44 -3.09 5.06
C ASP A 107 -3.72 -3.82 4.62
N GLN A 108 -3.49 -4.91 3.85
CA GLN A 108 -4.58 -5.63 3.23
C GLN A 108 -5.43 -6.41 4.23
N VAL A 109 -4.81 -6.97 5.27
CA VAL A 109 -5.50 -7.86 6.20
C VAL A 109 -5.25 -7.48 7.66
N TRP A 110 -6.29 -7.65 8.47
CA TRP A 110 -6.21 -7.45 9.91
C TRP A 110 -5.33 -8.52 10.57
N MET A 111 -4.56 -8.13 11.61
CA MET A 111 -3.60 -9.04 12.29
C MET A 111 -4.25 -10.27 12.95
N VAL A 112 -5.51 -10.17 13.36
CA VAL A 112 -6.23 -11.28 14.01
C VAL A 112 -6.78 -12.23 12.96
N PHE A 113 -6.42 -13.52 13.05
CA PHE A 113 -6.70 -14.54 12.04
C PHE A 113 -6.16 -14.21 10.64
N GLN A 114 -5.00 -13.56 10.61
CA GLN A 114 -4.38 -13.05 9.38
C GLN A 114 -4.28 -14.09 8.26
N LYS A 115 -3.86 -15.32 8.58
CA LYS A 115 -3.78 -16.42 7.60
C LYS A 115 -5.10 -16.71 6.89
N GLN A 116 -6.19 -16.72 7.63
CA GLN A 116 -7.51 -16.98 7.08
C GLN A 116 -7.98 -15.77 6.25
N SER A 117 -7.85 -14.59 6.83
CA SER A 117 -8.25 -13.34 6.18
C SER A 117 -7.49 -13.12 4.86
N GLN A 118 -6.18 -13.45 4.82
CA GLN A 118 -5.39 -13.37 3.60
C GLN A 118 -5.92 -14.28 2.48
N LYS A 119 -6.18 -15.54 2.80
CA LYS A 119 -6.74 -16.49 1.81
C LYS A 119 -8.07 -16.04 1.27
N GLU A 120 -8.95 -15.54 2.13
CA GLU A 120 -10.28 -15.09 1.72
C GLU A 120 -10.23 -13.77 0.95
N LEU A 121 -9.33 -12.84 1.32
CA LEU A 121 -9.13 -11.60 0.55
C LEU A 121 -8.58 -11.90 -0.85
N VAL A 122 -7.53 -12.71 -0.95
CA VAL A 122 -6.94 -13.12 -2.23
C VAL A 122 -8.01 -13.73 -3.14
N LYS A 123 -8.75 -14.73 -2.62
CA LYS A 123 -9.84 -15.36 -3.37
C LYS A 123 -10.93 -14.36 -3.77
N PHE A 124 -11.24 -13.41 -2.91
CA PHE A 124 -12.27 -12.41 -3.18
C PHE A 124 -11.84 -11.45 -4.29
N ILE A 125 -10.65 -10.85 -4.20
CA ILE A 125 -10.13 -9.94 -5.23
C ILE A 125 -9.94 -10.68 -6.56
N ASP A 126 -9.37 -11.88 -6.53
CA ASP A 126 -9.11 -12.68 -7.73
C ASP A 126 -10.39 -13.10 -8.46
N SER A 127 -11.52 -13.24 -7.72
CA SER A 127 -12.82 -13.64 -8.28
C SER A 127 -13.44 -12.63 -9.27
N PHE A 128 -12.93 -11.40 -9.30
CA PHE A 128 -13.38 -10.40 -10.28
C PHE A 128 -12.79 -10.63 -11.67
N GLY A 129 -11.76 -11.48 -11.82
CA GLY A 129 -11.11 -11.76 -13.09
C GLY A 129 -10.36 -10.58 -13.69
N ILE A 130 -10.08 -9.55 -12.88
CA ILE A 130 -9.34 -8.34 -13.27
C ILE A 130 -7.90 -8.51 -12.77
N PRO A 131 -6.87 -8.19 -13.57
CA PRO A 131 -5.49 -8.15 -13.08
C PRO A 131 -5.37 -7.28 -11.83
N TRP A 132 -4.59 -7.75 -10.82
CA TRP A 132 -4.39 -6.99 -9.60
C TRP A 132 -2.97 -7.11 -9.05
N ALA A 133 -2.50 -6.04 -8.40
CA ALA A 133 -1.10 -5.87 -8.00
C ALA A 133 -0.98 -5.28 -6.59
N PRO A 134 -0.60 -6.07 -5.56
CA PRO A 134 -0.44 -5.59 -4.19
C PRO A 134 0.99 -5.14 -3.88
N VAL A 135 1.14 -4.18 -2.96
CA VAL A 135 2.34 -3.96 -2.15
C VAL A 135 1.99 -4.16 -0.68
N PHE A 136 2.97 -4.52 0.15
CA PHE A 136 2.75 -4.69 1.58
C PHE A 136 2.75 -3.37 2.34
N GLY A 137 1.91 -3.32 3.39
CA GLY A 137 1.90 -2.29 4.40
C GLY A 137 2.70 -2.67 5.65
N ASN A 138 2.68 -1.79 6.64
CA ASN A 138 3.42 -2.01 7.88
C ASN A 138 2.75 -3.04 8.80
N HIS A 139 1.43 -3.22 8.72
CA HIS A 139 0.71 -4.24 9.50
C HIS A 139 0.63 -5.60 8.80
N ASP A 140 0.98 -5.67 7.52
CA ASP A 140 1.08 -6.95 6.83
C ASP A 140 2.29 -7.74 7.36
N GLY A 141 2.03 -8.88 7.99
CA GLY A 141 3.05 -9.71 8.63
C GLY A 141 3.21 -9.53 10.14
N GLU A 142 2.45 -8.63 10.78
CA GLU A 142 2.44 -8.48 12.26
C GLU A 142 1.64 -9.57 12.98
N GLY A 143 0.80 -10.29 12.27
CA GLY A 143 -0.05 -11.35 12.82
C GLY A 143 0.68 -12.67 12.98
N ASN A 144 -0.01 -13.74 12.60
CA ASN A 144 0.52 -15.10 12.69
C ASN A 144 1.09 -15.65 11.36
N ALA A 145 1.41 -14.76 10.42
CA ALA A 145 2.09 -15.05 9.16
C ALA A 145 3.06 -13.92 8.84
N ASP A 146 4.25 -14.24 8.34
CA ASP A 146 5.18 -13.23 7.83
C ASP A 146 4.82 -12.79 6.39
N LYS A 147 5.45 -11.72 5.91
CA LYS A 147 5.23 -11.20 4.55
C LYS A 147 5.53 -12.24 3.47
N GLU A 148 6.52 -13.10 3.66
CA GLU A 148 6.84 -14.17 2.72
C GLU A 148 5.69 -15.17 2.58
N TRP A 149 5.06 -15.58 3.70
CA TRP A 149 3.91 -16.46 3.65
C TRP A 149 2.69 -15.77 3.00
N LEU A 150 2.47 -14.49 3.28
CA LEU A 150 1.39 -13.71 2.64
C LEU A 150 1.65 -13.60 1.13
N ALA A 151 2.90 -13.37 0.73
CA ALA A 151 3.34 -13.32 -0.66
C ALA A 151 3.06 -14.63 -1.41
N ASP A 152 3.29 -15.80 -0.77
CA ASP A 152 2.96 -17.09 -1.36
C ASP A 152 1.47 -17.20 -1.72
N ARG A 153 0.59 -16.58 -0.95
CA ARG A 153 -0.85 -16.56 -1.25
C ARG A 153 -1.18 -15.68 -2.47
N PHE A 154 -0.45 -14.59 -2.66
CA PHE A 154 -0.59 -13.78 -3.88
C PHE A 154 -0.16 -14.56 -5.13
N LEU A 155 0.94 -15.32 -5.03
CA LEU A 155 1.46 -16.14 -6.13
C LEU A 155 0.57 -17.33 -6.49
N GLU A 156 -0.36 -17.74 -5.62
CA GLU A 156 -1.33 -18.79 -5.89
C GLU A 156 -2.56 -18.29 -6.69
N ALA A 157 -2.76 -16.98 -6.79
CA ALA A 157 -3.91 -16.38 -7.46
C ALA A 157 -3.68 -16.28 -8.98
N GLU A 158 -4.74 -16.46 -9.76
CA GLU A 158 -4.68 -16.52 -11.22
C GLU A 158 -4.42 -15.14 -11.85
N HIS A 159 -5.04 -14.10 -11.29
CA HIS A 159 -4.99 -12.74 -11.85
C HIS A 159 -4.05 -11.81 -11.07
N CYS A 160 -3.37 -12.31 -10.03
CA CYS A 160 -2.41 -11.52 -9.26
C CYS A 160 -1.09 -11.37 -10.00
N LEU A 161 -0.66 -10.14 -10.15
CA LEU A 161 0.58 -9.77 -10.85
C LEU A 161 1.80 -9.67 -9.93
N PHE A 162 1.65 -10.02 -8.65
CA PHE A 162 2.69 -9.90 -7.64
C PHE A 162 3.93 -10.71 -7.98
N LYS A 163 5.09 -10.12 -7.71
CA LYS A 163 6.39 -10.80 -7.68
C LYS A 163 7.08 -10.50 -6.35
N LYS A 164 7.75 -11.51 -5.75
CA LYS A 164 8.51 -11.28 -4.50
C LYS A 164 9.64 -10.28 -4.71
N GLY A 165 10.21 -10.24 -5.91
CA GLY A 165 11.34 -9.40 -6.25
C GLY A 165 12.64 -9.83 -5.58
N PRO A 166 13.74 -9.09 -5.77
CA PRO A 166 15.04 -9.43 -5.21
C PRO A 166 15.07 -9.35 -3.69
N ASN A 167 15.65 -10.36 -3.03
CA ASN A 167 15.69 -10.44 -1.57
C ASN A 167 16.79 -9.61 -0.91
N ASN A 168 17.74 -9.10 -1.69
CA ASN A 168 18.91 -8.36 -1.20
C ASN A 168 18.76 -6.83 -1.22
N ILE A 169 17.60 -6.32 -1.66
CA ILE A 169 17.37 -4.86 -1.73
C ILE A 169 16.56 -4.32 -0.54
N GLY A 170 15.90 -5.20 0.21
CA GLY A 170 15.01 -4.86 1.32
C GLY A 170 13.53 -5.00 0.95
N GLY A 171 12.70 -5.33 1.94
CA GLY A 171 11.27 -5.59 1.76
C GLY A 171 10.95 -6.86 0.97
N VAL A 172 9.66 -7.09 0.76
CA VAL A 172 9.09 -8.22 -0.02
C VAL A 172 8.08 -7.67 -1.01
N GLY A 173 8.28 -7.93 -2.30
CA GLY A 173 7.35 -7.42 -3.32
C GLY A 173 7.84 -6.10 -3.94
N ASN A 174 9.11 -6.06 -4.34
CA ASN A 174 9.62 -4.99 -5.19
C ASN A 174 9.61 -5.48 -6.64
N TYR A 175 8.71 -4.96 -7.48
CA TYR A 175 8.53 -5.42 -8.86
C TYR A 175 8.00 -4.33 -9.78
N ILE A 176 8.04 -4.60 -11.08
CA ILE A 176 7.70 -3.63 -12.13
C ILE A 176 6.59 -4.20 -12.99
N ILE A 177 5.61 -3.35 -13.30
CA ILE A 177 4.57 -3.62 -14.30
C ILE A 177 4.72 -2.56 -15.39
N ASN A 178 4.87 -3.00 -16.64
CA ASN A 178 4.91 -2.12 -17.79
C ASN A 178 3.58 -2.17 -18.53
N ILE A 179 2.96 -1.02 -18.74
CA ILE A 179 1.77 -0.85 -19.58
C ILE A 179 2.27 -0.44 -20.95
N MET A 180 1.98 -1.26 -21.95
CA MET A 180 2.40 -1.05 -23.33
C MET A 180 1.22 -0.68 -24.22
N GLU A 181 1.48 0.16 -25.20
CA GLU A 181 0.61 0.40 -26.34
C GLU A 181 1.35 -0.04 -27.61
N GLY A 182 0.94 -1.14 -28.19
CA GLY A 182 1.74 -1.83 -29.22
C GLY A 182 3.06 -2.30 -28.65
N ASP A 183 4.16 -1.87 -29.25
CA ASP A 183 5.53 -2.23 -28.84
C ASP A 183 6.19 -1.19 -27.93
N LYS A 184 5.46 -0.12 -27.55
CA LYS A 184 5.97 0.99 -26.74
C LYS A 184 5.49 0.92 -25.32
N ILE A 185 6.40 1.09 -24.35
CA ILE A 185 6.02 1.27 -22.94
C ILE A 185 5.51 2.72 -22.78
N VAL A 186 4.24 2.85 -22.45
CA VAL A 186 3.60 4.17 -22.23
C VAL A 186 3.56 4.55 -20.76
N GLN A 187 3.54 3.56 -19.87
CA GLN A 187 3.52 3.79 -18.41
C GLN A 187 4.21 2.64 -17.70
N SER A 188 5.01 2.92 -16.68
CA SER A 188 5.55 1.91 -15.77
C SER A 188 4.99 2.09 -14.37
N LEU A 189 4.66 0.99 -13.69
CA LEU A 189 4.24 0.96 -12.30
C LEU A 189 5.37 0.34 -11.49
N ILE A 190 5.88 1.09 -10.53
CA ILE A 190 6.97 0.66 -9.65
C ILE A 190 6.37 0.32 -8.30
N MET A 191 6.30 -0.97 -8.02
CA MET A 191 5.70 -1.52 -6.81
C MET A 191 6.80 -1.79 -5.79
N MET A 192 6.70 -1.19 -4.58
CA MET A 192 7.75 -1.32 -3.56
C MET A 192 7.19 -1.57 -2.17
N ASP A 193 7.88 -2.38 -1.38
CA ASP A 193 7.61 -2.53 0.06
C ASP A 193 8.38 -1.46 0.84
N SER A 194 7.67 -0.53 1.46
CA SER A 194 8.23 0.55 2.28
C SER A 194 8.59 0.13 3.71
N GLY A 195 8.52 -1.17 4.02
CA GLY A 195 8.84 -1.68 5.34
C GLY A 195 7.71 -1.51 6.36
N ALA A 196 8.07 -1.40 7.64
CA ALA A 196 7.12 -1.24 8.74
C ALA A 196 7.62 -0.20 9.76
N SER A 197 8.37 -0.62 10.76
CA SER A 197 8.97 0.26 11.76
C SER A 197 10.48 0.05 11.82
N ARG A 198 11.20 1.05 12.25
CA ARG A 198 12.66 1.01 12.40
C ARG A 198 13.08 1.50 13.78
N ASP A 199 14.15 0.94 14.30
CA ASP A 199 14.83 1.48 15.49
C ASP A 199 15.58 2.75 15.13
N TYR A 200 15.19 3.86 15.73
CA TYR A 200 15.79 5.19 15.55
C TYR A 200 16.79 5.56 16.65
N SER A 201 17.17 4.61 17.51
CA SER A 201 18.11 4.87 18.64
C SER A 201 19.48 5.40 18.19
N ALA A 202 19.88 5.09 16.96
CA ALA A 202 21.13 5.58 16.36
C ALA A 202 20.96 6.84 15.49
N ILE A 203 19.74 7.34 15.31
CA ILE A 203 19.46 8.53 14.51
C ILE A 203 19.69 9.78 15.35
N THR A 204 20.55 10.67 14.86
CA THR A 204 20.81 11.96 15.53
C THR A 204 19.75 13.00 15.17
N GLU A 205 19.66 14.08 15.97
CA GLU A 205 18.69 15.15 15.70
C GLU A 205 18.95 15.82 14.33
N GLU A 206 20.23 15.94 13.90
CA GLU A 206 20.59 16.52 12.60
C GLU A 206 20.14 15.69 11.40
N GLN A 207 19.86 14.41 11.60
CA GLN A 207 19.35 13.52 10.55
C GLN A 207 17.83 13.58 10.41
N LYS A 208 17.14 14.16 11.40
CA LYS A 208 15.69 14.28 11.37
C LYS A 208 15.23 15.45 10.51
N MET A 209 14.03 15.33 9.99
CA MET A 209 13.39 16.36 9.17
C MET A 209 12.65 17.37 10.05
N TYR A 210 12.80 18.64 9.73
CA TYR A 210 12.16 19.75 10.43
C TYR A 210 11.31 20.57 9.46
N SER A 211 10.14 20.99 9.92
CA SER A 211 9.25 21.89 9.17
C SER A 211 8.30 22.65 10.11
N LYS A 212 7.45 23.50 9.56
CA LYS A 212 6.39 24.18 10.29
C LYS A 212 5.50 23.18 11.01
N ALA A 213 5.34 23.32 12.31
CA ALA A 213 4.51 22.42 13.12
C ALA A 213 3.02 22.76 12.93
N ILE A 214 2.20 21.73 12.74
CA ILE A 214 0.75 21.81 12.62
C ILE A 214 0.12 21.09 13.81
N ASP A 215 -0.84 21.71 14.44
CA ASP A 215 -1.71 21.10 15.44
C ASP A 215 -2.59 20.03 14.78
N PRO A 216 -2.55 18.77 15.25
CA PRO A 216 -3.26 17.67 14.59
C PRO A 216 -4.78 17.80 14.67
N ASP A 217 -5.32 18.49 15.68
CA ASP A 217 -6.77 18.59 15.89
C ASP A 217 -7.37 19.76 15.11
N THR A 218 -6.68 20.91 15.14
CA THR A 218 -7.18 22.14 14.48
C THR A 218 -6.69 22.33 13.07
N GLN A 219 -5.65 21.60 12.66
CA GLN A 219 -4.92 21.74 11.38
C GLN A 219 -4.30 23.13 11.17
N GLU A 220 -4.15 23.92 12.24
CA GLU A 220 -3.52 25.24 12.21
C GLU A 220 -2.04 25.17 12.60
N TYR A 221 -1.28 26.20 12.24
CA TYR A 221 0.13 26.30 12.66
C TYR A 221 0.25 26.53 14.16
N ILE A 222 1.13 25.77 14.80
CA ILE A 222 1.50 26.00 16.20
C ILE A 222 2.41 27.24 16.24
N LEU A 223 2.08 28.18 17.13
CA LEU A 223 2.85 29.40 17.29
C LEU A 223 3.73 29.34 18.55
N ASN A 224 4.89 29.98 18.48
CA ASN A 224 5.72 30.28 19.63
C ASN A 224 5.15 31.49 20.41
N ASP A 225 5.68 31.76 21.62
CA ASP A 225 5.25 32.90 22.46
C ASP A 225 5.41 34.27 21.79
N ASP A 226 6.31 34.38 20.82
CA ASP A 226 6.56 35.61 20.04
C ASP A 226 5.65 35.74 18.81
N GLY A 227 4.74 34.79 18.59
CA GLY A 227 3.82 34.75 17.46
C GLY A 227 4.41 34.17 16.16
N SER A 228 5.67 33.77 16.15
CA SER A 228 6.29 33.08 14.99
C SER A 228 5.78 31.62 14.89
N VAL A 229 5.78 31.05 13.70
CA VAL A 229 5.41 29.64 13.51
C VAL A 229 6.51 28.73 14.07
N LYS A 230 6.14 27.80 14.92
CA LYS A 230 7.04 26.80 15.50
C LYS A 230 7.61 25.90 14.40
N ILE A 231 8.92 25.69 14.42
CA ILE A 231 9.60 24.68 13.63
C ILE A 231 9.90 23.49 14.52
N ASP A 232 9.47 22.31 14.10
CA ASP A 232 9.64 21.08 14.90
C ASP A 232 9.94 19.89 13.99
N VAL A 233 10.42 18.80 14.60
CA VAL A 233 10.56 17.51 13.93
C VAL A 233 9.18 17.01 13.53
N PHE A 234 9.07 16.51 12.31
CA PHE A 234 7.87 15.81 11.85
C PHE A 234 8.19 14.35 11.48
N GLY A 235 7.14 13.54 11.29
CA GLY A 235 7.28 12.12 11.05
C GLY A 235 7.46 11.31 12.33
N LYS A 236 7.60 10.00 12.16
CA LYS A 236 7.67 9.01 13.24
C LYS A 236 8.77 7.97 12.93
N ASN A 237 8.90 6.97 13.80
CA ASN A 237 9.88 5.89 13.67
C ASN A 237 9.38 4.79 12.70
N TYR A 238 8.88 5.19 11.55
CA TYR A 238 8.56 4.26 10.47
C TYR A 238 9.80 3.89 9.67
N ASP A 239 9.75 2.75 8.99
CA ASP A 239 10.78 2.38 8.02
C ASP A 239 10.63 3.22 6.74
N PHE A 240 11.61 3.14 5.87
CA PHE A 240 11.67 3.93 4.66
C PHE A 240 12.29 3.12 3.51
N ILE A 241 12.04 3.53 2.29
CA ILE A 241 12.66 2.95 1.09
C ILE A 241 14.19 3.00 1.25
N SER A 242 14.83 1.84 1.27
CA SER A 242 16.26 1.68 1.54
C SER A 242 17.13 2.19 0.37
N GLU A 243 18.41 2.44 0.63
CA GLU A 243 19.37 2.81 -0.42
C GLU A 243 19.44 1.75 -1.54
N ASN A 244 19.36 0.47 -1.20
CA ASN A 244 19.37 -0.61 -2.19
C ASN A 244 18.08 -0.61 -3.03
N GLN A 245 16.92 -0.33 -2.44
CA GLN A 245 15.68 -0.18 -3.20
C GLN A 245 15.74 1.06 -4.12
N ILE A 246 16.33 2.16 -3.67
CA ILE A 246 16.54 3.36 -4.50
C ILE A 246 17.47 3.05 -5.66
N ALA A 247 18.56 2.31 -5.42
CA ALA A 247 19.47 1.89 -6.49
C ALA A 247 18.77 0.97 -7.51
N TRP A 248 17.94 0.03 -7.04
CA TRP A 248 17.12 -0.83 -7.88
C TRP A 248 16.07 -0.01 -8.67
N TYR A 249 15.40 0.94 -8.03
CA TYR A 249 14.48 1.87 -8.71
C TYR A 249 15.18 2.62 -9.85
N LYS A 250 16.38 3.18 -9.59
CA LYS A 250 17.15 3.90 -10.62
C LYS A 250 17.54 2.98 -11.78
N TRP A 251 17.93 1.74 -11.51
CA TRP A 251 18.20 0.72 -12.49
C TRP A 251 16.93 0.38 -13.30
N ALA A 252 15.80 0.21 -12.66
CA ALA A 252 14.53 -0.10 -13.31
C ALA A 252 14.10 1.01 -14.29
N ILE A 253 14.12 2.26 -13.88
CA ILE A 253 13.75 3.40 -14.74
C ILE A 253 14.69 3.54 -15.94
N LYS A 254 16.00 3.41 -15.72
CA LYS A 254 16.98 3.47 -16.82
C LYS A 254 16.81 2.31 -17.79
N GLY A 255 16.64 1.10 -17.26
CA GLY A 255 16.44 -0.09 -18.08
C GLY A 255 15.13 -0.03 -18.88
N THR A 256 14.05 0.47 -18.27
CA THR A 256 12.77 0.72 -18.99
C THR A 256 12.99 1.68 -20.16
N ALA A 257 13.73 2.77 -19.98
CA ALA A 257 14.06 3.70 -21.06
C ALA A 257 14.91 3.03 -22.16
N GLU A 258 15.89 2.21 -21.78
CA GLU A 258 16.74 1.50 -22.75
C GLU A 258 15.93 0.56 -23.65
N VAL A 259 15.05 -0.28 -23.08
CA VAL A 259 14.20 -1.19 -23.86
C VAL A 259 13.11 -0.45 -24.64
N ASN A 260 12.78 0.77 -24.24
CA ASN A 260 11.84 1.67 -24.93
C ASN A 260 12.52 2.57 -25.99
N GLY A 261 13.68 2.14 -26.51
CA GLY A 261 14.41 2.85 -27.57
C GLY A 261 15.12 4.12 -27.11
N GLY A 262 15.43 4.25 -25.83
CA GLY A 262 16.04 5.41 -25.20
C GLY A 262 15.04 6.48 -24.73
N GLU A 263 13.74 6.26 -24.93
CA GLU A 263 12.69 7.18 -24.48
C GLU A 263 12.24 6.81 -23.05
N THR A 264 12.32 7.77 -22.14
CA THR A 264 11.81 7.61 -20.78
C THR A 264 10.29 7.65 -20.79
N SER A 265 9.65 6.54 -20.43
CA SER A 265 8.20 6.51 -20.15
C SER A 265 7.91 7.16 -18.80
N GLU A 266 6.70 7.69 -18.65
CA GLU A 266 6.23 8.09 -17.31
C GLU A 266 6.05 6.87 -16.40
N SER A 267 6.16 7.08 -15.10
CA SER A 267 5.91 6.03 -14.11
C SER A 267 5.08 6.50 -12.94
N ILE A 268 4.43 5.54 -12.29
CA ILE A 268 3.73 5.70 -11.00
C ILE A 268 4.45 4.80 -10.00
N ALA A 269 4.81 5.34 -8.85
CA ALA A 269 5.34 4.54 -7.75
C ALA A 269 4.23 4.25 -6.73
N PHE A 270 4.12 2.99 -6.31
CA PHE A 270 3.17 2.52 -5.31
C PHE A 270 3.95 1.92 -4.13
N PHE A 271 3.70 2.43 -2.95
CA PHE A 271 4.17 1.87 -1.68
C PHE A 271 3.25 2.35 -0.55
N HIS A 272 3.43 1.84 0.66
CA HIS A 272 2.44 2.06 1.72
C HIS A 272 2.74 3.31 2.56
N ILE A 273 3.93 3.41 3.14
CA ILE A 273 4.31 4.50 4.06
C ILE A 273 4.71 5.72 3.24
N ALA A 274 4.11 6.87 3.53
CA ALA A 274 4.38 8.12 2.85
C ALA A 274 5.86 8.57 2.96
N LEU A 275 6.36 9.25 1.93
CA LEU A 275 7.63 9.96 2.01
C LEU A 275 7.50 11.24 2.85
N PRO A 276 8.57 11.75 3.47
CA PRO A 276 8.56 13.03 4.17
C PRO A 276 8.04 14.20 3.31
N GLU A 277 8.22 14.12 2.01
CA GLU A 277 7.75 15.12 1.05
C GLU A 277 6.23 15.27 1.00
N PHE A 278 5.45 14.28 1.43
CA PHE A 278 4.00 14.43 1.60
C PHE A 278 3.66 15.52 2.61
N TYR A 279 4.40 15.59 3.73
CA TYR A 279 4.23 16.67 4.69
C TYR A 279 4.64 18.03 4.12
N LEU A 280 5.77 18.10 3.41
CA LEU A 280 6.25 19.33 2.79
C LEU A 280 5.30 19.82 1.70
N ALA A 281 4.76 18.91 0.89
CA ALA A 281 3.75 19.20 -0.11
C ALA A 281 2.47 19.78 0.52
N TYR A 282 2.01 19.19 1.62
CA TYR A 282 0.85 19.72 2.35
C TYR A 282 1.11 21.13 2.90
N ILE A 283 2.28 21.39 3.48
CA ILE A 283 2.67 22.73 3.96
C ILE A 283 2.63 23.74 2.81
N GLN A 284 3.21 23.39 1.66
CA GLN A 284 3.20 24.26 0.48
C GLN A 284 1.78 24.53 -0.02
N TRP A 285 0.93 23.51 -0.05
CA TRP A 285 -0.47 23.62 -0.46
C TRP A 285 -1.29 24.47 0.53
N LYS A 286 -1.10 24.27 1.84
CA LYS A 286 -1.70 25.11 2.89
C LYS A 286 -1.25 26.59 2.75
N ASP A 287 0.04 26.82 2.55
CA ASP A 287 0.59 28.19 2.37
C ASP A 287 0.06 28.88 1.09
N SER A 288 -0.30 28.13 0.05
CA SER A 288 -0.95 28.67 -1.15
C SER A 288 -2.42 29.06 -0.96
N GLY A 289 -2.99 28.77 0.22
CA GLY A 289 -4.43 28.91 0.48
C GLY A 289 -5.26 27.77 -0.11
N TYR A 290 -4.67 26.58 -0.23
CA TYR A 290 -5.29 25.38 -0.80
C TYR A 290 -5.66 25.56 -2.28
N ASP A 291 -4.72 26.07 -3.07
CA ASP A 291 -4.89 26.24 -4.51
C ASP A 291 -5.36 24.93 -5.18
N SER A 292 -6.52 24.99 -5.82
CA SER A 292 -7.14 23.82 -6.49
C SER A 292 -6.36 23.30 -7.70
N GLU A 293 -5.49 24.11 -8.30
CA GLU A 293 -4.58 23.65 -9.37
C GLU A 293 -3.44 22.80 -8.81
N MET A 294 -3.05 23.04 -7.55
CA MET A 294 -2.02 22.27 -6.88
C MET A 294 -2.55 20.96 -6.31
N GLY A 295 -3.76 20.95 -5.74
CA GLY A 295 -4.22 19.79 -5.01
C GLY A 295 -5.71 19.74 -4.72
N PHE A 296 -6.12 18.60 -4.19
CA PHE A 296 -7.47 18.33 -3.71
C PHE A 296 -7.44 17.34 -2.56
N GLY A 297 -8.60 17.10 -1.94
CA GLY A 297 -8.75 16.20 -0.80
C GLY A 297 -8.54 16.91 0.54
N GLU A 298 -8.32 16.13 1.60
CA GLU A 298 -8.26 16.62 2.97
C GLU A 298 -7.16 15.93 3.76
N LYS A 299 -6.63 16.64 4.76
CA LYS A 299 -5.75 16.11 5.79
C LYS A 299 -6.45 16.24 7.13
N ARG A 300 -6.75 15.10 7.77
CA ARG A 300 -7.44 15.07 9.08
C ARG A 300 -6.58 14.46 10.18
N GLU A 301 -5.41 13.91 9.86
CA GLU A 301 -4.47 13.39 10.85
C GLU A 301 -3.03 13.82 10.55
N ALA A 302 -2.12 13.56 11.47
CA ALA A 302 -0.70 13.80 11.25
C ALA A 302 -0.17 12.92 10.11
N VAL A 303 0.72 13.47 9.27
CA VAL A 303 1.39 12.66 8.24
C VAL A 303 2.31 11.65 8.93
N CYS A 304 1.99 10.37 8.79
CA CYS A 304 2.71 9.26 9.38
C CYS A 304 3.83 8.77 8.43
N CYS A 305 4.83 9.62 8.23
CA CYS A 305 6.03 9.32 7.44
C CYS A 305 7.24 9.06 8.33
N PRO A 306 8.36 8.53 7.80
CA PRO A 306 9.65 8.53 8.51
C PRO A 306 10.08 9.94 8.87
N SER A 307 10.69 10.12 10.05
CA SER A 307 11.30 11.41 10.42
C SER A 307 12.68 11.62 9.78
N VAL A 308 13.14 10.70 8.94
CA VAL A 308 14.41 10.75 8.19
C VAL A 308 14.11 10.62 6.71
N ASN A 309 14.75 11.43 5.87
CA ASN A 309 14.62 11.35 4.43
C ASN A 309 15.61 10.32 3.86
N SER A 310 15.10 9.31 3.16
CA SER A 310 15.93 8.29 2.49
C SER A 310 16.56 8.74 1.18
N GLY A 311 16.11 9.87 0.62
CA GLY A 311 16.50 10.34 -0.71
C GLY A 311 15.70 9.75 -1.86
N MET A 312 14.61 9.01 -1.60
CA MET A 312 13.76 8.44 -2.66
C MET A 312 13.16 9.53 -3.54
N PHE A 313 12.62 10.60 -2.97
CA PHE A 313 12.06 11.71 -3.74
C PHE A 313 13.13 12.40 -4.60
N ALA A 314 14.33 12.59 -4.06
CA ALA A 314 15.46 13.13 -4.83
C ALA A 314 15.80 12.24 -6.05
N ALA A 315 15.76 10.90 -5.89
CA ALA A 315 15.96 9.98 -6.99
C ALA A 315 14.83 10.06 -8.04
N ILE A 316 13.58 10.23 -7.60
CA ILE A 316 12.43 10.48 -8.49
C ILE A 316 12.66 11.75 -9.32
N LYS A 317 13.07 12.82 -8.68
CA LYS A 317 13.37 14.10 -9.34
C LYS A 317 14.54 14.00 -10.31
N GLU A 318 15.61 13.31 -9.94
CA GLU A 318 16.78 13.10 -10.76
C GLU A 318 16.45 12.42 -12.08
N LEU A 319 15.61 11.37 -12.03
CA LEU A 319 15.28 10.58 -13.22
C LEU A 319 14.12 11.15 -14.03
N GLY A 320 13.23 11.90 -13.41
CA GLY A 320 12.13 12.60 -14.07
C GLY A 320 11.02 11.72 -14.67
N SER A 321 11.11 10.40 -14.55
CA SER A 321 10.12 9.42 -15.03
C SER A 321 8.87 9.40 -14.14
N THR A 322 9.05 9.24 -12.81
CA THR A 322 7.93 9.12 -11.88
C THR A 322 7.21 10.46 -11.72
N LYS A 323 5.96 10.51 -12.17
CA LYS A 323 5.09 11.68 -12.11
C LYS A 323 4.04 11.58 -11.02
N ASN A 324 3.76 10.36 -10.54
CA ASN A 324 2.78 10.10 -9.51
C ASN A 324 3.37 9.14 -8.47
N VAL A 325 3.12 9.43 -7.20
CA VAL A 325 3.39 8.53 -6.06
C VAL A 325 2.08 8.32 -5.33
N VAL A 326 1.72 7.06 -5.11
CA VAL A 326 0.48 6.67 -4.42
C VAL A 326 0.83 5.86 -3.19
N VAL A 327 0.30 6.29 -2.04
CA VAL A 327 0.54 5.67 -0.74
C VAL A 327 -0.78 5.38 -0.02
N GLY A 328 -0.72 4.59 1.06
CA GLY A 328 -1.81 4.39 2.00
C GLY A 328 -1.43 4.90 3.39
N HIS A 329 -1.65 4.07 4.43
CA HIS A 329 -1.13 4.22 5.78
C HIS A 329 -1.87 5.23 6.67
N ASP A 330 -2.13 6.44 6.20
CA ASP A 330 -2.89 7.45 6.92
C ASP A 330 -4.38 7.27 6.57
N HIS A 331 -5.19 6.90 7.54
CA HIS A 331 -6.56 6.44 7.28
C HIS A 331 -7.55 7.58 7.03
N VAL A 332 -7.23 8.78 7.52
CA VAL A 332 -8.07 9.96 7.37
C VAL A 332 -7.31 11.14 6.72
N ASN A 333 -6.32 10.79 5.90
CA ASN A 333 -5.71 11.67 4.92
C ASN A 333 -6.03 11.15 3.51
N ASN A 334 -6.56 11.99 2.65
CA ASN A 334 -6.81 11.66 1.25
C ASN A 334 -6.37 12.78 0.30
N TYR A 335 -5.49 13.65 0.74
CA TYR A 335 -5.05 14.71 -0.15
C TYR A 335 -4.12 14.20 -1.26
N SER A 336 -4.24 14.84 -2.42
CA SER A 336 -3.39 14.65 -3.59
C SER A 336 -2.85 16.00 -4.02
N VAL A 337 -1.53 16.20 -3.94
CA VAL A 337 -0.89 17.49 -4.15
C VAL A 337 0.25 17.38 -5.17
N LEU A 338 0.30 18.29 -6.11
CA LEU A 338 1.41 18.46 -7.04
C LEU A 338 2.56 19.18 -6.32
N TYR A 339 3.64 18.47 -6.07
CA TYR A 339 4.82 18.97 -5.40
C TYR A 339 6.05 18.80 -6.28
N GLU A 340 6.69 19.90 -6.63
CA GLU A 340 7.87 19.93 -7.51
C GLU A 340 7.73 19.10 -8.80
N GLY A 341 6.52 19.08 -9.40
CA GLY A 341 6.24 18.35 -10.64
C GLY A 341 5.96 16.85 -10.47
N VAL A 342 5.79 16.37 -9.25
CA VAL A 342 5.33 15.02 -8.92
C VAL A 342 4.04 15.12 -8.13
N ARG A 343 3.01 14.39 -8.51
CA ARG A 343 1.77 14.30 -7.75
C ARG A 343 1.92 13.28 -6.62
N LEU A 344 1.76 13.73 -5.39
CA LEU A 344 1.82 12.92 -4.19
C LEU A 344 0.39 12.69 -3.70
N THR A 345 -0.06 11.43 -3.69
CA THR A 345 -1.45 11.07 -3.45
C THR A 345 -1.56 10.07 -2.30
N TYR A 346 -2.29 10.41 -1.26
CA TYR A 346 -2.86 9.42 -0.36
C TYR A 346 -4.03 8.73 -1.04
N GLY A 347 -3.96 7.41 -1.17
CA GLY A 347 -5.10 6.60 -1.55
C GLY A 347 -6.19 6.67 -0.47
N MET A 348 -7.44 6.63 -0.89
CA MET A 348 -8.55 6.59 0.06
C MET A 348 -8.59 5.25 0.78
N LYS A 349 -8.73 5.29 2.10
CA LYS A 349 -9.00 4.09 2.89
C LYS A 349 -10.24 3.36 2.37
N THR A 350 -10.09 2.06 2.12
CA THR A 350 -11.19 1.25 1.55
C THR A 350 -11.94 0.47 2.63
N GLY A 351 -11.24 -0.07 3.63
CA GLY A 351 -11.83 -0.83 4.72
C GLY A 351 -12.38 0.05 5.85
N ASP A 352 -13.23 -0.54 6.68
CA ASP A 352 -13.88 0.12 7.82
C ASP A 352 -13.20 -0.17 9.17
N ARG A 353 -12.08 -0.91 9.16
CA ARG A 353 -11.39 -1.33 10.39
C ARG A 353 -10.32 -0.36 10.82
N CYS A 354 -9.87 -0.53 12.08
CA CYS A 354 -9.06 0.39 12.84
C CYS A 354 -9.83 1.66 13.14
N TYR A 355 -9.46 2.75 12.51
CA TYR A 355 -10.19 4.00 12.54
C TYR A 355 -10.41 4.45 11.09
N ALA A 356 -11.50 5.13 10.87
CA ALA A 356 -11.90 5.70 9.60
C ALA A 356 -12.92 6.80 9.84
N ASP A 357 -13.00 7.76 8.95
CA ASP A 357 -14.10 8.69 8.88
C ASP A 357 -15.11 8.20 7.84
N ASP A 358 -16.37 8.09 8.21
CA ASP A 358 -17.43 7.51 7.35
C ASP A 358 -17.61 8.23 6.01
N ASP A 359 -17.16 9.49 5.92
CA ASP A 359 -17.22 10.31 4.72
C ASP A 359 -15.92 10.29 3.91
N MET A 360 -14.89 9.54 4.33
CA MET A 360 -13.59 9.43 3.66
C MET A 360 -13.31 8.03 3.10
N ASN A 361 -14.24 7.09 3.19
CA ASN A 361 -14.04 5.74 2.66
C ASN A 361 -14.31 5.65 1.16
N GLY A 362 -13.49 4.87 0.46
CA GLY A 362 -13.66 4.69 -0.98
C GLY A 362 -12.44 4.05 -1.65
N GLY A 363 -12.14 4.52 -2.85
CA GLY A 363 -10.97 4.14 -3.64
C GLY A 363 -10.41 5.32 -4.42
N THR A 364 -9.22 5.18 -4.95
CA THR A 364 -8.59 6.20 -5.78
C THR A 364 -8.42 5.67 -7.19
N VAL A 365 -8.87 6.42 -8.17
CA VAL A 365 -8.75 6.05 -9.59
C VAL A 365 -7.63 6.86 -10.21
N LEU A 366 -6.71 6.15 -10.87
CA LEU A 366 -5.70 6.75 -11.73
C LEU A 366 -6.02 6.34 -13.17
N THR A 367 -6.11 7.31 -14.05
CA THR A 367 -6.38 7.05 -15.47
C THR A 367 -5.17 7.46 -16.29
N VAL A 368 -4.53 6.48 -16.92
CA VAL A 368 -3.43 6.68 -17.86
C VAL A 368 -4.02 7.07 -19.20
N THR A 369 -3.77 8.29 -19.62
CA THR A 369 -4.23 8.89 -20.89
C THR A 369 -3.05 9.21 -21.78
N ASP A 370 -3.30 9.62 -23.01
CA ASP A 370 -2.24 10.09 -23.93
C ASP A 370 -1.56 11.40 -23.45
N ASN A 371 -2.16 12.10 -22.46
CA ASN A 371 -1.65 13.36 -21.90
C ASN A 371 -1.08 13.22 -20.47
N GLY A 372 -0.81 12.00 -20.03
CA GLY A 372 -0.34 11.70 -18.69
C GLY A 372 -1.41 11.06 -17.81
N VAL A 373 -1.22 11.08 -16.50
CA VAL A 373 -2.08 10.40 -15.54
C VAL A 373 -2.97 11.40 -14.80
N THR A 374 -4.28 11.16 -14.83
CA THR A 374 -5.24 11.87 -13.96
C THR A 374 -5.51 11.07 -12.70
N THR A 375 -5.81 11.76 -11.59
CA THR A 375 -6.09 11.13 -10.28
C THR A 375 -7.37 11.70 -9.71
N GLU A 376 -8.27 10.82 -9.25
CA GLU A 376 -9.52 11.21 -8.60
C GLU A 376 -9.91 10.25 -7.48
N HIS A 377 -10.66 10.74 -6.49
CA HIS A 377 -11.20 9.93 -5.40
C HIS A 377 -12.64 9.53 -5.68
N LYS A 378 -12.97 8.27 -5.37
CA LYS A 378 -14.31 7.71 -5.50
C LYS A 378 -14.84 7.35 -4.11
N TYR A 379 -15.69 8.20 -3.59
CA TYR A 379 -16.33 8.02 -2.30
C TYR A 379 -17.47 7.01 -2.39
N ILE A 380 -17.54 6.08 -1.43
CA ILE A 380 -18.62 5.11 -1.31
C ILE A 380 -19.37 5.36 -0.01
N LYS A 381 -20.69 5.51 -0.12
CA LYS A 381 -21.62 5.53 1.03
C LYS A 381 -22.51 4.29 0.89
N LEU A 382 -22.36 3.34 1.82
CA LEU A 382 -23.15 2.11 1.89
C LEU A 382 -24.29 2.21 2.92
#